data_0743820d329c676aee6ece8da493cc99
#
_entry.id   0743820d329c676aee6ece8da493cc99
#
_cell.length_a   1.000
_cell.length_b   1.000
_cell.length_c   1.000
_cell.angle_alpha   90.00
_cell.angle_beta   90.00
_cell.angle_gamma   90.00
#
_symmetry.space_group_name_H-M   'P 1'
#
loop_
_entity.id
_entity.type
_entity.pdbx_description
1 polymer ?
#
loop_
_entity_poly.entity_id
_entity_poly.type
_entity_poly.pdbx_seq_one_letter_code
_entity_poly.pdbx_strand_id
1 'polypeptide(L)'
;MAEPLQLPLGFRAHVANIGIKDTTDDFTVVASDGPCVAAGVFTQSSFAGPSVLVSRRHVAAGTARAMVVISKNANVATGAQGLADAEEVVSGVAAALGCETGDVLLASTGVIGRAYPMDVVRAGLAAIPSPLPGTDADAVARGIMTTDTVAKTADATVGAARIVGVAKGVGMIEPNMATMIAMFFTDAEVAQPALDATFRRVIDRTLNCVSVDTDTSTSDTAVMFANGAAGSVDADDFEAALYTVAESLTKQIARDGEGATTLLEVVVDQAASAEQARRVARAIVNSPLVKTAVHGADPNWGRVAMAVGKATSADEVDQAAVMIRFGTQEVYPARLDDGDLEALAAYMRTDDVLIHVSLATGGTFAATVWGCDLTDGYVRINADYTT
;
A
#
# COMPACT_ATOMS: atom_id res chain seq x y z
N MET A 1 -3.25 -24.32 12.97
CA MET A 1 -2.80 -23.22 12.10
C MET A 1 -3.89 -23.03 11.08
N ALA A 2 -4.27 -21.79 10.77
CA ALA A 2 -5.18 -21.54 9.66
C ALA A 2 -4.54 -22.03 8.35
N GLU A 3 -5.36 -22.48 7.41
CA GLU A 3 -4.85 -22.80 6.06
C GLU A 3 -4.30 -21.51 5.41
N PRO A 4 -3.17 -21.60 4.66
CA PRO A 4 -2.60 -20.44 4.00
C PRO A 4 -3.57 -19.89 2.95
N LEU A 5 -3.58 -18.57 2.80
CA LEU A 5 -4.37 -17.88 1.78
C LEU A 5 -3.90 -18.31 0.39
N GLN A 6 -4.81 -18.80 -0.44
CA GLN A 6 -4.48 -19.25 -1.79
C GLN A 6 -4.70 -18.14 -2.82
N LEU A 7 -3.84 -18.04 -3.82
CA LEU A 7 -4.06 -17.20 -5.01
C LEU A 7 -5.35 -17.63 -5.74
N PRO A 8 -6.00 -16.73 -6.48
CA PRO A 8 -7.17 -17.06 -7.30
C PRO A 8 -6.86 -18.12 -8.36
N LEU A 9 -7.89 -18.73 -8.90
CA LEU A 9 -7.79 -19.77 -9.91
C LEU A 9 -6.93 -19.30 -11.11
N GLY A 10 -6.00 -20.17 -11.54
CA GLY A 10 -5.11 -19.90 -12.68
C GLY A 10 -3.91 -19.02 -12.35
N PHE A 11 -3.69 -18.62 -11.09
CA PHE A 11 -2.45 -17.95 -10.66
C PHE A 11 -1.54 -18.90 -9.90
N ARG A 12 -0.25 -18.77 -10.14
CA ARG A 12 0.81 -19.56 -9.51
C ARG A 12 1.99 -18.68 -9.11
N ALA A 13 2.74 -19.14 -8.14
CA ALA A 13 3.89 -18.42 -7.61
C ALA A 13 5.14 -19.29 -7.48
N HIS A 14 6.29 -18.65 -7.55
CA HIS A 14 7.59 -19.14 -7.15
C HIS A 14 8.24 -18.11 -6.23
N VAL A 15 8.59 -18.52 -5.02
CA VAL A 15 9.24 -17.68 -4.02
C VAL A 15 10.52 -18.38 -3.60
N ALA A 16 11.63 -17.65 -3.61
CA ALA A 16 12.94 -18.21 -3.33
C ALA A 16 13.89 -17.17 -2.71
N ASN A 17 14.87 -17.65 -1.98
CA ASN A 17 16.07 -16.91 -1.65
C ASN A 17 17.12 -17.21 -2.74
N ILE A 18 17.49 -16.18 -3.53
CA ILE A 18 18.53 -16.31 -4.56
C ILE A 18 19.88 -15.76 -4.09
N GLY A 19 19.97 -15.27 -2.84
CA GLY A 19 21.20 -14.79 -2.22
C GLY A 19 21.38 -13.26 -2.21
N ILE A 20 20.32 -12.48 -2.41
CA ILE A 20 20.32 -11.03 -2.19
C ILE A 20 20.17 -10.74 -0.70
N LYS A 21 19.29 -11.49 0.00
CA LYS A 21 19.17 -11.54 1.45
C LYS A 21 19.96 -12.73 2.02
N ASP A 22 20.31 -12.61 3.30
CA ASP A 22 21.13 -13.65 3.93
C ASP A 22 20.34 -14.95 4.21
N THR A 23 19.07 -14.85 4.62
CA THR A 23 18.30 -16.00 5.11
C THR A 23 16.84 -16.05 4.67
N THR A 24 16.22 -14.92 4.32
CA THR A 24 14.82 -14.87 3.91
C THR A 24 14.68 -14.77 2.40
N ASP A 25 13.48 -15.08 1.90
CA ASP A 25 13.19 -14.97 0.47
C ASP A 25 13.36 -13.55 -0.04
N ASP A 26 13.86 -13.42 -1.27
CA ASP A 26 14.21 -12.14 -1.89
C ASP A 26 13.82 -12.05 -3.37
N PHE A 27 13.34 -13.15 -3.93
CA PHE A 27 12.94 -13.26 -5.32
C PHE A 27 11.57 -13.95 -5.41
N THR A 28 10.58 -13.21 -5.93
CA THR A 28 9.19 -13.66 -6.01
C THR A 28 8.67 -13.49 -7.43
N VAL A 29 8.16 -14.55 -8.03
CA VAL A 29 7.48 -14.52 -9.32
C VAL A 29 6.06 -15.01 -9.14
N VAL A 30 5.08 -14.22 -9.58
CA VAL A 30 3.68 -14.65 -9.66
C VAL A 30 3.24 -14.55 -11.11
N ALA A 31 2.61 -15.58 -11.63
CA ALA A 31 2.14 -15.60 -13.02
C ALA A 31 0.76 -16.25 -13.13
N SER A 32 0.01 -15.82 -14.14
CA SER A 32 -1.19 -16.51 -14.60
C SER A 32 -0.83 -17.62 -15.60
N ASP A 33 -1.64 -18.68 -15.62
CA ASP A 33 -1.52 -19.78 -16.60
C ASP A 33 -1.72 -19.25 -18.04
N GLY A 34 -2.45 -18.15 -18.24
CA GLY A 34 -2.69 -17.47 -19.51
C GLY A 34 -2.57 -15.94 -19.42
N PRO A 35 -2.78 -15.23 -20.53
CA PRO A 35 -2.78 -13.77 -20.55
C PRO A 35 -3.84 -13.19 -19.60
N CYS A 36 -3.51 -12.07 -18.94
CA CYS A 36 -4.44 -11.31 -18.10
C CYS A 36 -4.67 -9.93 -18.67
N VAL A 37 -5.83 -9.37 -18.37
CA VAL A 37 -6.03 -7.93 -18.35
C VAL A 37 -5.28 -7.40 -17.12
N ALA A 38 -4.59 -6.26 -17.27
CA ALA A 38 -3.80 -5.69 -16.19
C ALA A 38 -4.01 -4.17 -16.06
N ALA A 39 -3.88 -3.69 -14.83
CA ALA A 39 -3.85 -2.27 -14.51
C ALA A 39 -2.69 -2.00 -13.55
N GLY A 40 -2.14 -0.77 -13.59
CA GLY A 40 -1.04 -0.40 -12.73
C GLY A 40 -1.03 1.08 -12.38
N VAL A 41 -0.64 1.37 -11.15
CA VAL A 41 -0.37 2.71 -10.63
C VAL A 41 1.01 2.70 -9.98
N PHE A 42 1.77 3.77 -10.20
CA PHE A 42 3.20 3.82 -9.87
C PHE A 42 3.58 5.17 -9.30
N THR A 43 4.66 5.21 -8.52
CA THR A 43 5.20 6.44 -7.94
C THR A 43 5.35 7.56 -8.97
N GLN A 44 5.05 8.79 -8.55
CA GLN A 44 5.29 9.99 -9.36
C GLN A 44 6.66 10.64 -9.02
N SER A 45 7.48 9.98 -8.22
CA SER A 45 8.82 10.46 -7.90
C SER A 45 9.63 10.71 -9.16
N SER A 46 10.32 11.86 -9.23
CA SER A 46 11.29 12.15 -10.29
C SER A 46 12.51 11.22 -10.26
N PHE A 47 12.72 10.50 -9.15
CA PHE A 47 13.72 9.46 -8.99
C PHE A 47 13.15 8.05 -9.13
N ALA A 48 12.06 7.87 -9.89
CA ALA A 48 11.48 6.56 -10.12
C ALA A 48 12.53 5.53 -10.59
N GLY A 49 12.55 4.38 -9.94
CA GLY A 49 13.51 3.32 -10.23
C GLY A 49 13.28 2.64 -11.60
N PRO A 50 14.30 2.00 -12.18
CA PRO A 50 14.20 1.24 -13.43
C PRO A 50 13.05 0.24 -13.45
N SER A 51 12.76 -0.47 -12.35
CA SER A 51 11.63 -1.39 -12.23
C SER A 51 10.29 -0.70 -12.51
N VAL A 52 10.09 0.51 -11.98
CA VAL A 52 8.90 1.33 -12.21
C VAL A 52 8.80 1.76 -13.67
N LEU A 53 9.92 2.22 -14.26
CA LEU A 53 9.96 2.66 -15.66
C LEU A 53 9.61 1.53 -16.64
N VAL A 54 10.15 0.35 -16.40
CA VAL A 54 9.87 -0.86 -17.19
C VAL A 54 8.40 -1.26 -17.04
N SER A 55 7.92 -1.40 -15.82
CA SER A 55 6.54 -1.86 -15.56
C SER A 55 5.48 -0.87 -16.05
N ARG A 56 5.73 0.44 -15.92
CA ARG A 56 4.83 1.47 -16.47
C ARG A 56 4.72 1.36 -17.99
N ARG A 57 5.82 1.07 -18.70
CA ARG A 57 5.84 0.87 -20.14
C ARG A 57 5.09 -0.40 -20.54
N HIS A 58 5.31 -1.52 -19.81
CA HIS A 58 4.72 -2.80 -20.15
C HIS A 58 3.21 -2.80 -19.90
N VAL A 59 2.75 -2.32 -18.73
CA VAL A 59 1.31 -2.32 -18.39
C VAL A 59 0.50 -1.35 -19.26
N ALA A 60 1.13 -0.43 -19.97
CA ALA A 60 0.44 0.50 -20.86
C ALA A 60 -0.34 -0.21 -22.01
N ALA A 61 0.01 -1.46 -22.31
CA ALA A 61 -0.74 -2.31 -23.24
C ALA A 61 -2.09 -2.78 -22.66
N GLY A 62 -2.32 -2.62 -21.35
CA GLY A 62 -3.52 -3.08 -20.67
C GLY A 62 -3.56 -4.59 -20.41
N THR A 63 -2.47 -5.27 -20.70
CA THR A 63 -2.30 -6.71 -20.50
C THR A 63 -0.96 -7.01 -19.84
N ALA A 64 -0.90 -8.08 -19.07
CA ALA A 64 0.33 -8.67 -18.56
C ALA A 64 0.04 -10.12 -18.19
N ARG A 65 1.09 -10.91 -17.89
CA ARG A 65 0.96 -12.31 -17.49
C ARG A 65 1.66 -12.62 -16.18
N ALA A 66 2.72 -11.88 -15.87
CA ALA A 66 3.53 -12.16 -14.70
C ALA A 66 4.02 -10.88 -14.02
N MET A 67 4.33 -11.02 -12.73
CA MET A 67 5.03 -10.02 -11.91
C MET A 67 6.23 -10.68 -11.26
N VAL A 68 7.39 -10.03 -11.33
CA VAL A 68 8.56 -10.40 -10.54
C VAL A 68 8.88 -9.30 -9.53
N VAL A 69 9.24 -9.68 -8.31
CA VAL A 69 9.64 -8.76 -7.25
C VAL A 69 11.01 -9.15 -6.73
N ILE A 70 11.94 -8.18 -6.67
CA ILE A 70 13.25 -8.31 -6.06
C ILE A 70 13.26 -7.47 -4.77
N SER A 71 13.51 -8.13 -3.64
CA SER A 71 13.52 -7.51 -2.31
C SER A 71 14.96 -7.22 -1.84
N LYS A 72 15.15 -6.23 -0.92
CA LYS A 72 16.41 -5.73 -0.36
C LYS A 72 17.22 -4.83 -1.30
N ASN A 73 16.98 -4.83 -2.59
CA ASN A 73 17.67 -3.96 -3.55
C ASN A 73 16.66 -3.21 -4.43
N ALA A 74 16.63 -1.89 -4.36
CA ALA A 74 15.70 -1.06 -5.11
C ALA A 74 16.15 -0.80 -6.55
N ASN A 75 17.43 -0.98 -6.85
CA ASN A 75 18.03 -0.64 -8.16
C ASN A 75 17.70 0.80 -8.61
N VAL A 76 17.67 1.74 -7.69
CA VAL A 76 17.38 3.17 -7.93
C VAL A 76 18.67 3.97 -7.97
N ALA A 77 18.72 5.02 -8.78
CA ALA A 77 19.91 5.87 -9.00
C ALA A 77 21.12 5.10 -9.55
N THR A 78 20.87 4.07 -10.36
CA THR A 78 21.89 3.17 -10.94
C THR A 78 22.17 3.46 -12.41
N GLY A 79 21.56 4.52 -12.95
CA GLY A 79 21.81 5.00 -14.32
C GLY A 79 21.34 4.02 -15.42
N ALA A 80 21.96 4.12 -16.58
CA ALA A 80 21.59 3.31 -17.74
C ALA A 80 21.81 1.80 -17.51
N GLN A 81 22.83 1.44 -16.72
CA GLN A 81 23.07 0.04 -16.40
C GLN A 81 21.94 -0.57 -15.58
N GLY A 82 21.40 0.15 -14.56
CA GLY A 82 20.28 -0.34 -13.79
C GLY A 82 19.01 -0.54 -14.62
N LEU A 83 18.81 0.27 -15.67
CA LEU A 83 17.71 0.07 -16.60
C LEU A 83 17.93 -1.19 -17.46
N ALA A 84 19.14 -1.41 -17.97
CA ALA A 84 19.49 -2.60 -18.74
C ALA A 84 19.33 -3.87 -17.86
N ASP A 85 19.75 -3.81 -16.60
CA ASP A 85 19.60 -4.91 -15.65
C ASP A 85 18.12 -5.23 -15.40
N ALA A 86 17.26 -4.21 -15.25
CA ALA A 86 15.82 -4.39 -15.09
C ALA A 86 15.18 -5.03 -16.33
N GLU A 87 15.60 -4.62 -17.53
CA GLU A 87 15.15 -5.21 -18.81
C GLU A 87 15.63 -6.68 -18.96
N GLU A 88 16.85 -7.00 -18.51
CA GLU A 88 17.34 -8.37 -18.47
C GLU A 88 16.51 -9.25 -17.53
N VAL A 89 16.11 -8.73 -16.35
CA VAL A 89 15.27 -9.47 -15.40
C VAL A 89 13.92 -9.85 -16.01
N VAL A 90 13.20 -8.89 -16.61
CA VAL A 90 11.88 -9.19 -17.20
C VAL A 90 12.00 -10.11 -18.41
N SER A 91 13.06 -9.98 -19.20
CA SER A 91 13.34 -10.88 -20.32
C SER A 91 13.65 -12.32 -19.86
N GLY A 92 14.41 -12.47 -18.77
CA GLY A 92 14.71 -13.78 -18.19
C GLY A 92 13.49 -14.49 -17.63
N VAL A 93 12.61 -13.74 -16.93
CA VAL A 93 11.32 -14.28 -16.45
C VAL A 93 10.42 -14.66 -17.62
N ALA A 94 10.32 -13.83 -18.66
CA ALA A 94 9.53 -14.11 -19.85
C ALA A 94 9.99 -15.41 -20.55
N ALA A 95 11.30 -15.58 -20.69
CA ALA A 95 11.88 -16.79 -21.27
C ALA A 95 11.56 -18.05 -20.44
N ALA A 96 11.65 -17.96 -19.10
CA ALA A 96 11.33 -19.07 -18.20
C ALA A 96 9.84 -19.47 -18.27
N LEU A 97 8.95 -18.49 -18.43
CA LEU A 97 7.50 -18.69 -18.48
C LEU A 97 6.95 -18.95 -19.90
N GLY A 98 7.77 -18.76 -20.93
CA GLY A 98 7.34 -18.89 -22.33
C GLY A 98 6.30 -17.82 -22.72
N CYS A 99 6.55 -16.56 -22.38
CA CYS A 99 5.71 -15.40 -22.75
C CYS A 99 6.57 -14.27 -23.34
N GLU A 100 5.94 -13.21 -23.79
CA GLU A 100 6.65 -12.03 -24.29
C GLU A 100 7.22 -11.19 -23.15
N THR A 101 8.35 -10.51 -23.38
CA THR A 101 8.99 -9.65 -22.36
C THR A 101 8.03 -8.57 -21.86
N GLY A 102 7.20 -8.01 -22.75
CA GLY A 102 6.19 -7.01 -22.41
C GLY A 102 5.05 -7.51 -21.50
N ASP A 103 4.90 -8.82 -21.37
CA ASP A 103 3.90 -9.44 -20.47
C ASP A 103 4.37 -9.55 -19.01
N VAL A 104 5.63 -9.19 -18.72
CA VAL A 104 6.21 -9.29 -17.38
C VAL A 104 6.38 -7.90 -16.77
N LEU A 105 5.80 -7.71 -15.58
CA LEU A 105 6.01 -6.53 -14.75
C LEU A 105 7.10 -6.81 -13.70
N LEU A 106 7.79 -5.77 -13.25
CA LEU A 106 8.86 -5.84 -12.28
C LEU A 106 8.64 -4.81 -11.16
N ALA A 107 8.84 -5.21 -9.93
CA ALA A 107 9.04 -4.29 -8.83
C ALA A 107 10.33 -4.62 -8.06
N SER A 108 10.92 -3.60 -7.46
CA SER A 108 12.11 -3.71 -6.65
C SER A 108 12.01 -2.80 -5.45
N THR A 109 12.50 -3.25 -4.31
CA THR A 109 12.42 -2.49 -3.06
C THR A 109 13.63 -2.77 -2.17
N GLY A 110 14.05 -1.78 -1.40
CA GLY A 110 15.17 -1.84 -0.48
C GLY A 110 16.19 -0.73 -0.72
N VAL A 111 17.47 -1.02 -0.60
CA VAL A 111 18.54 -0.02 -0.63
C VAL A 111 18.62 0.71 -1.98
N ILE A 112 18.63 2.06 -1.92
CA ILE A 112 18.82 2.95 -3.07
C ILE A 112 20.34 3.10 -3.34
N GLY A 113 20.71 3.32 -4.61
CA GLY A 113 22.11 3.57 -5.01
C GLY A 113 22.93 2.29 -5.20
N ARG A 114 22.30 1.11 -5.18
CA ARG A 114 22.95 -0.18 -5.44
C ARG A 114 22.39 -0.85 -6.69
N ALA A 115 23.25 -1.25 -7.61
CA ALA A 115 22.87 -2.09 -8.74
C ALA A 115 22.50 -3.50 -8.28
N TYR A 116 21.71 -4.21 -9.08
CA TYR A 116 21.45 -5.63 -8.82
C TYR A 116 22.75 -6.45 -8.83
N PRO A 117 22.89 -7.46 -7.96
CA PRO A 117 23.96 -8.44 -8.06
C PRO A 117 23.63 -9.42 -9.20
N MET A 118 23.88 -9.01 -10.45
CA MET A 118 23.36 -9.68 -11.65
C MET A 118 23.82 -11.15 -11.78
N ASP A 119 24.96 -11.52 -11.24
CA ASP A 119 25.39 -12.95 -11.26
C ASP A 119 24.43 -13.82 -10.43
N VAL A 120 24.00 -13.31 -9.27
CA VAL A 120 23.03 -13.95 -8.39
C VAL A 120 21.64 -13.95 -9.04
N VAL A 121 21.24 -12.81 -9.60
CA VAL A 121 19.94 -12.65 -10.28
C VAL A 121 19.84 -13.60 -11.48
N ARG A 122 20.87 -13.70 -12.32
CA ARG A 122 20.90 -14.63 -13.47
C ARG A 122 20.77 -16.09 -13.04
N ALA A 123 21.42 -16.46 -11.93
CA ALA A 123 21.28 -17.82 -11.37
C ALA A 123 19.83 -18.07 -10.91
N GLY A 124 19.22 -17.10 -10.25
CA GLY A 124 17.81 -17.16 -9.85
C GLY A 124 16.85 -17.27 -11.03
N LEU A 125 17.06 -16.46 -12.09
CA LEU A 125 16.28 -16.54 -13.33
C LEU A 125 16.36 -17.90 -13.99
N ALA A 126 17.55 -18.50 -14.05
CA ALA A 126 17.77 -19.85 -14.61
C ALA A 126 17.12 -20.95 -13.76
N ALA A 127 16.87 -20.71 -12.49
CA ALA A 127 16.26 -21.66 -11.57
C ALA A 127 14.72 -21.56 -11.49
N ILE A 128 14.09 -20.62 -12.19
CA ILE A 128 12.63 -20.49 -12.20
C ILE A 128 12.00 -21.77 -12.76
N PRO A 129 11.15 -22.49 -11.99
CA PRO A 129 10.48 -23.68 -12.49
C PRO A 129 9.36 -23.32 -13.47
N SER A 130 9.12 -24.14 -14.45
CA SER A 130 7.99 -24.02 -15.36
C SER A 130 7.24 -25.34 -15.46
N PRO A 131 5.97 -25.42 -15.06
CA PRO A 131 5.14 -24.34 -14.49
C PRO A 131 5.58 -23.93 -13.07
N LEU A 132 5.15 -22.74 -12.62
CA LEU A 132 5.37 -22.31 -11.23
C LEU A 132 4.62 -23.24 -10.27
N PRO A 133 5.21 -23.64 -9.13
CA PRO A 133 4.68 -24.75 -8.33
C PRO A 133 3.63 -24.33 -7.29
N GLY A 134 3.69 -23.09 -6.78
CA GLY A 134 2.95 -22.66 -5.59
C GLY A 134 1.68 -21.88 -5.90
N THR A 135 0.75 -21.87 -4.93
CA THR A 135 -0.48 -21.04 -4.93
C THR A 135 -0.64 -20.29 -3.61
N ASP A 136 0.35 -20.35 -2.71
CA ASP A 136 0.33 -19.74 -1.38
C ASP A 136 0.57 -18.21 -1.47
N ALA A 137 -0.48 -17.40 -1.25
CA ALA A 137 -0.39 -15.93 -1.24
C ALA A 137 0.38 -15.40 -0.02
N ASP A 138 0.36 -16.11 1.11
CA ASP A 138 1.13 -15.72 2.29
C ASP A 138 2.64 -15.91 2.05
N ALA A 139 3.03 -16.92 1.27
CA ALA A 139 4.41 -17.07 0.82
C ALA A 139 4.82 -15.93 -0.11
N VAL A 140 3.95 -15.52 -1.05
CA VAL A 140 4.17 -14.35 -1.91
C VAL A 140 4.37 -13.10 -1.06
N ALA A 141 3.49 -12.85 -0.08
CA ALA A 141 3.60 -11.70 0.81
C ALA A 141 4.91 -11.69 1.61
N ARG A 142 5.34 -12.86 2.15
CA ARG A 142 6.65 -12.99 2.83
C ARG A 142 7.84 -12.73 1.90
N GLY A 143 7.78 -13.19 0.65
CA GLY A 143 8.87 -13.04 -0.32
C GLY A 143 9.15 -11.61 -0.73
N ILE A 144 8.14 -10.72 -0.64
CA ILE A 144 8.28 -9.30 -1.01
C ILE A 144 8.61 -8.37 0.17
N MET A 145 8.60 -8.86 1.41
CA MET A 145 8.92 -8.08 2.61
C MET A 145 10.36 -7.53 2.57
N THR A 146 10.58 -6.43 3.28
CA THR A 146 11.92 -5.88 3.57
C THR A 146 12.14 -5.74 5.07
N THR A 147 11.70 -4.62 5.64
CA THR A 147 11.69 -4.33 7.08
C THR A 147 10.34 -4.62 7.73
N ASP A 148 9.40 -5.12 6.96
CA ASP A 148 8.07 -5.52 7.43
C ASP A 148 8.17 -6.55 8.55
N THR A 149 7.34 -6.40 9.60
CA THR A 149 7.32 -7.32 10.73
C THR A 149 6.32 -8.46 10.51
N VAL A 150 5.31 -8.24 9.66
CA VAL A 150 4.28 -9.20 9.31
C VAL A 150 4.01 -9.22 7.80
N ALA A 151 3.68 -10.40 7.27
CA ALA A 151 3.18 -10.54 5.92
C ALA A 151 1.77 -9.94 5.84
N LYS A 152 1.48 -9.20 4.75
CA LYS A 152 0.22 -8.48 4.55
C LYS A 152 -0.55 -9.11 3.40
N THR A 153 -1.68 -9.71 3.73
CA THR A 153 -2.59 -10.35 2.79
C THR A 153 -4.04 -10.00 3.10
N ALA A 154 -4.88 -9.95 2.08
CA ALA A 154 -6.31 -9.80 2.22
C ALA A 154 -7.02 -10.46 1.03
N ASP A 155 -8.26 -10.88 1.23
CA ASP A 155 -9.09 -11.40 0.16
C ASP A 155 -10.57 -11.04 0.31
N ALA A 156 -11.28 -11.12 -0.81
CA ALA A 156 -12.74 -11.02 -0.86
C ALA A 156 -13.27 -11.88 -2.00
N THR A 157 -14.52 -12.33 -1.87
CA THR A 157 -15.25 -13.03 -2.93
C THR A 157 -16.21 -12.06 -3.60
N VAL A 158 -16.41 -12.24 -4.91
CA VAL A 158 -17.40 -11.51 -5.71
C VAL A 158 -18.04 -12.47 -6.70
N GLY A 159 -19.32 -12.81 -6.48
CA GLY A 159 -19.97 -13.88 -7.23
C GLY A 159 -19.23 -15.21 -7.06
N ALA A 160 -18.81 -15.82 -8.18
CA ALA A 160 -17.97 -17.03 -8.18
C ALA A 160 -16.47 -16.73 -8.15
N ALA A 161 -16.08 -15.47 -8.35
CA ALA A 161 -14.70 -15.05 -8.43
C ALA A 161 -14.14 -14.62 -7.06
N ARG A 162 -12.82 -14.54 -7.00
CA ARG A 162 -12.07 -14.12 -5.82
C ARG A 162 -11.06 -13.02 -6.17
N ILE A 163 -10.89 -12.09 -5.25
CA ILE A 163 -9.82 -11.09 -5.28
C ILE A 163 -8.87 -11.41 -4.13
N VAL A 164 -7.59 -11.51 -4.41
CA VAL A 164 -6.53 -11.67 -3.40
C VAL A 164 -5.53 -10.54 -3.58
N GLY A 165 -5.24 -9.86 -2.51
CA GLY A 165 -4.23 -8.81 -2.44
C GLY A 165 -3.08 -9.19 -1.53
N VAL A 166 -1.86 -8.85 -1.93
CA VAL A 166 -0.66 -8.94 -1.10
C VAL A 166 0.07 -7.61 -1.14
N ALA A 167 0.65 -7.20 0.00
CA ALA A 167 1.37 -5.95 0.07
C ALA A 167 2.59 -6.03 0.99
N LYS A 168 3.54 -5.10 0.78
CA LYS A 168 4.64 -4.81 1.69
C LYS A 168 4.78 -3.29 1.85
N GLY A 169 5.23 -2.87 3.02
CA GLY A 169 5.57 -1.48 3.32
C GLY A 169 5.39 -1.18 4.80
N VAL A 170 6.35 -0.45 5.38
CA VAL A 170 6.40 -0.08 6.81
C VAL A 170 7.04 1.29 7.04
N GLY A 171 7.87 1.79 6.13
CA GLY A 171 8.52 3.10 6.16
C GLY A 171 8.74 3.66 4.77
N MET A 172 9.10 4.95 4.69
CA MET A 172 9.10 5.75 3.47
C MET A 172 7.70 5.73 2.83
N ILE A 173 6.65 6.06 3.63
CA ILE A 173 5.25 5.92 3.25
C ILE A 173 4.48 7.22 3.43
N GLU A 174 4.31 7.96 2.34
CA GLU A 174 3.21 8.86 2.02
C GLU A 174 3.01 8.85 0.50
N PRO A 175 2.12 8.01 -0.01
CA PRO A 175 1.94 7.88 -1.45
C PRO A 175 1.31 9.12 -2.08
N ASN A 176 1.98 9.63 -3.10
CA ASN A 176 1.34 10.36 -4.18
C ASN A 176 1.35 9.42 -5.40
N MET A 177 0.49 8.38 -5.35
CA MET A 177 0.49 7.15 -6.13
C MET A 177 1.57 6.15 -5.65
N ALA A 178 1.37 5.64 -4.41
CA ALA A 178 1.92 4.44 -3.77
C ALA A 178 3.35 4.49 -3.23
N THR A 179 3.54 4.29 -1.89
CA THR A 179 4.86 4.00 -1.27
C THR A 179 4.90 2.57 -0.77
N MET A 180 4.68 1.62 -1.67
CA MET A 180 4.63 0.20 -1.31
C MET A 180 4.68 -0.65 -2.57
N ILE A 181 4.86 -1.94 -2.41
CA ILE A 181 4.51 -2.88 -3.46
C ILE A 181 3.20 -3.55 -3.04
N ALA A 182 2.17 -3.41 -3.87
CA ALA A 182 0.91 -4.08 -3.71
C ALA A 182 0.52 -4.79 -5.01
N MET A 183 0.15 -6.04 -4.90
CA MET A 183 -0.26 -6.87 -6.04
C MET A 183 -1.66 -7.42 -5.76
N PHE A 184 -2.55 -7.26 -6.71
CA PHE A 184 -3.91 -7.77 -6.65
C PHE A 184 -4.12 -8.76 -7.78
N PHE A 185 -4.71 -9.89 -7.46
CA PHE A 185 -4.99 -10.98 -8.38
C PHE A 185 -6.46 -11.33 -8.31
N THR A 186 -7.10 -11.53 -9.46
CA THR A 186 -8.49 -12.00 -9.52
C THR A 186 -8.69 -12.93 -10.69
N ASP A 187 -9.54 -13.93 -10.47
CA ASP A 187 -10.05 -14.81 -11.51
C ASP A 187 -11.35 -14.30 -12.14
N ALA A 188 -11.85 -13.12 -11.74
CA ALA A 188 -12.97 -12.45 -12.40
C ALA A 188 -12.63 -12.04 -13.83
N GLU A 189 -13.62 -12.15 -14.73
CA GLU A 189 -13.56 -11.57 -16.08
C GLU A 189 -13.98 -10.09 -16.01
N VAL A 190 -13.02 -9.19 -16.22
CA VAL A 190 -13.24 -7.73 -16.22
C VAL A 190 -12.62 -7.13 -17.48
N ALA A 191 -13.36 -6.29 -18.19
CA ALA A 191 -12.85 -5.60 -19.37
C ALA A 191 -11.74 -4.59 -18.98
N GLN A 192 -10.68 -4.49 -19.79
CA GLN A 192 -9.48 -3.70 -19.46
C GLN A 192 -9.78 -2.23 -19.10
N PRO A 193 -10.60 -1.47 -19.84
CA PRO A 193 -10.88 -0.07 -19.45
C PRO A 193 -11.63 0.05 -18.12
N ALA A 194 -12.50 -0.93 -17.81
CA ALA A 194 -13.21 -0.97 -16.53
C ALA A 194 -12.26 -1.32 -15.39
N LEU A 195 -11.38 -2.31 -15.59
CA LEU A 195 -10.38 -2.69 -14.60
C LEU A 195 -9.47 -1.51 -14.23
N ASP A 196 -8.90 -0.81 -15.23
CA ASP A 196 -8.01 0.33 -15.00
C ASP A 196 -8.73 1.46 -14.25
N ALA A 197 -9.95 1.81 -14.69
CA ALA A 197 -10.74 2.87 -14.07
C ALA A 197 -11.11 2.54 -12.61
N THR A 198 -11.59 1.33 -12.36
CA THR A 198 -11.97 0.85 -11.01
C THR A 198 -10.75 0.75 -10.11
N PHE A 199 -9.66 0.16 -10.60
CA PHE A 199 -8.42 0.04 -9.82
C PHE A 199 -7.90 1.40 -9.38
N ARG A 200 -7.81 2.38 -10.28
CA ARG A 200 -7.39 3.75 -9.95
C ARG A 200 -8.28 4.41 -8.90
N ARG A 201 -9.62 4.29 -9.03
CA ARG A 201 -10.55 4.86 -8.04
C ARG A 201 -10.37 4.25 -6.66
N VAL A 202 -10.19 2.92 -6.59
CA VAL A 202 -10.01 2.20 -5.33
C VAL A 202 -8.65 2.57 -4.71
N ILE A 203 -7.56 2.52 -5.47
CA ILE A 203 -6.23 2.89 -4.96
C ILE A 203 -6.19 4.33 -4.47
N ASP A 204 -6.87 5.27 -5.17
CA ASP A 204 -6.91 6.67 -4.75
C ASP A 204 -7.59 6.88 -3.38
N ARG A 205 -8.52 6.01 -3.02
CA ARG A 205 -9.29 6.07 -1.75
C ARG A 205 -8.73 5.18 -0.64
N THR A 206 -7.72 4.37 -0.94
CA THR A 206 -7.13 3.39 -0.02
C THR A 206 -5.61 3.57 0.09
N LEU A 207 -4.82 2.89 -0.72
CA LEU A 207 -3.36 2.92 -0.65
C LEU A 207 -2.76 4.33 -0.82
N ASN A 208 -3.42 5.24 -1.55
CA ASN A 208 -3.04 6.65 -1.60
C ASN A 208 -3.46 7.48 -0.37
N CYS A 209 -4.13 6.85 0.57
CA CYS A 209 -4.59 7.47 1.80
C CYS A 209 -3.90 6.89 3.05
N VAL A 210 -2.66 6.40 2.91
CA VAL A 210 -1.83 5.99 4.05
C VAL A 210 -0.63 6.92 4.21
N SER A 211 -0.21 7.21 5.44
CA SER A 211 1.04 7.91 5.71
C SER A 211 1.67 7.40 7.01
N VAL A 212 2.95 7.04 6.95
CA VAL A 212 3.75 6.67 8.12
C VAL A 212 4.69 7.80 8.53
N ASP A 213 5.47 8.33 7.59
CA ASP A 213 6.59 9.24 7.83
C ASP A 213 6.67 10.43 6.85
N THR A 214 5.65 10.62 6.02
CA THR A 214 5.54 11.72 5.03
C THR A 214 6.49 11.61 3.83
N ASP A 215 7.29 10.55 3.73
CA ASP A 215 8.25 10.39 2.66
C ASP A 215 7.70 9.54 1.50
N THR A 216 7.90 10.01 0.25
CA THR A 216 7.44 9.30 -0.96
C THR A 216 8.59 8.45 -1.53
N SER A 217 8.34 7.16 -1.75
CA SER A 217 9.34 6.24 -2.29
C SER A 217 9.55 6.41 -3.80
N THR A 218 10.69 5.91 -4.24
CA THR A 218 11.12 5.83 -5.64
C THR A 218 10.67 4.56 -6.35
N SER A 219 10.06 3.61 -5.62
CA SER A 219 9.82 2.24 -6.10
C SER A 219 8.35 1.81 -6.06
N ASP A 220 7.45 2.71 -5.71
CA ASP A 220 6.04 2.41 -5.48
C ASP A 220 5.35 1.80 -6.69
N THR A 221 4.69 0.69 -6.44
CA THR A 221 4.05 -0.10 -7.48
C THR A 221 2.80 -0.77 -6.90
N ALA A 222 1.62 -0.42 -7.43
CA ALA A 222 0.40 -1.17 -7.22
C ALA A 222 -0.08 -1.70 -8.57
N VAL A 223 -0.31 -3.01 -8.67
CA VAL A 223 -0.72 -3.66 -9.92
C VAL A 223 -1.87 -4.63 -9.67
N MET A 224 -2.74 -4.79 -10.66
CA MET A 224 -3.83 -5.75 -10.63
C MET A 224 -3.85 -6.58 -11.90
N PHE A 225 -4.09 -7.89 -11.73
CA PHE A 225 -4.21 -8.88 -12.80
C PHE A 225 -5.58 -9.55 -12.73
N ALA A 226 -6.26 -9.63 -13.86
CA ALA A 226 -7.56 -10.31 -14.01
C ALA A 226 -7.48 -11.32 -15.16
N ASN A 227 -7.60 -12.63 -14.86
CA ASN A 227 -7.46 -13.68 -15.88
C ASN A 227 -8.79 -14.26 -16.39
N GLY A 228 -9.91 -13.89 -15.77
CA GLY A 228 -11.24 -14.27 -16.24
C GLY A 228 -11.65 -15.74 -16.00
N ALA A 229 -10.86 -16.50 -15.25
CA ALA A 229 -11.07 -17.96 -15.12
C ALA A 229 -12.38 -18.33 -14.40
N ALA A 230 -12.93 -17.46 -13.56
CA ALA A 230 -14.20 -17.66 -12.84
C ALA A 230 -15.42 -17.02 -13.53
N GLY A 231 -15.21 -16.35 -14.67
CA GLY A 231 -16.28 -15.69 -15.42
C GLY A 231 -16.60 -14.27 -14.96
N SER A 232 -17.66 -13.70 -15.54
CA SER A 232 -18.03 -12.29 -15.33
C SER A 232 -18.66 -12.06 -13.96
N VAL A 233 -18.48 -10.84 -13.44
CA VAL A 233 -19.01 -10.37 -12.17
C VAL A 233 -19.73 -9.02 -12.35
N ASP A 234 -20.57 -8.65 -11.39
CA ASP A 234 -21.15 -7.31 -11.34
C ASP A 234 -20.05 -6.27 -11.07
N ALA A 235 -20.12 -5.13 -11.73
CA ALA A 235 -19.07 -4.11 -11.66
C ALA A 235 -19.04 -3.38 -10.31
N ASP A 236 -20.20 -3.11 -9.72
CA ASP A 236 -20.28 -2.41 -8.43
C ASP A 236 -19.86 -3.35 -7.30
N ASP A 237 -20.28 -4.62 -7.35
CA ASP A 237 -19.84 -5.65 -6.41
C ASP A 237 -18.33 -5.89 -6.50
N PHE A 238 -17.77 -5.87 -7.72
CA PHE A 238 -16.33 -5.98 -7.95
C PHE A 238 -15.57 -4.80 -7.34
N GLU A 239 -16.02 -3.56 -7.56
CA GLU A 239 -15.40 -2.38 -6.95
C GLU A 239 -15.47 -2.42 -5.42
N ALA A 240 -16.61 -2.82 -4.85
CA ALA A 240 -16.79 -2.96 -3.40
C ALA A 240 -15.86 -4.02 -2.80
N ALA A 241 -15.74 -5.19 -3.44
CA ALA A 241 -14.85 -6.26 -3.01
C ALA A 241 -13.37 -5.83 -3.11
N LEU A 242 -12.97 -5.19 -4.21
CA LEU A 242 -11.62 -4.66 -4.39
C LEU A 242 -11.30 -3.59 -3.35
N TYR A 243 -12.26 -2.71 -3.04
CA TYR A 243 -12.11 -1.70 -1.99
C TYR A 243 -11.86 -2.36 -0.63
N THR A 244 -12.62 -3.38 -0.28
CA THR A 244 -12.47 -4.13 0.98
C THR A 244 -11.06 -4.72 1.12
N VAL A 245 -10.55 -5.34 0.05
CA VAL A 245 -9.18 -5.91 0.03
C VAL A 245 -8.12 -4.80 0.16
N ALA A 246 -8.26 -3.74 -0.62
CA ALA A 246 -7.30 -2.63 -0.62
C ALA A 246 -7.30 -1.84 0.69
N GLU A 247 -8.47 -1.60 1.30
CA GLU A 247 -8.59 -0.97 2.62
C GLU A 247 -7.92 -1.82 3.71
N SER A 248 -8.17 -3.14 3.70
CA SER A 248 -7.55 -4.07 4.64
C SER A 248 -6.02 -4.01 4.55
N LEU A 249 -5.46 -4.05 3.34
CA LEU A 249 -4.01 -3.92 3.12
C LEU A 249 -3.48 -2.55 3.57
N THR A 250 -4.23 -1.47 3.33
CA THR A 250 -3.88 -0.12 3.75
C THR A 250 -3.75 -0.03 5.27
N LYS A 251 -4.73 -0.59 6.00
CA LYS A 251 -4.72 -0.64 7.47
C LYS A 251 -3.57 -1.51 7.99
N GLN A 252 -3.26 -2.65 7.34
CA GLN A 252 -2.13 -3.50 7.72
C GLN A 252 -0.79 -2.78 7.53
N ILE A 253 -0.62 -2.01 6.45
CA ILE A 253 0.57 -1.19 6.20
C ILE A 253 0.72 -0.12 7.27
N ALA A 254 -0.34 0.64 7.57
CA ALA A 254 -0.31 1.68 8.58
C ALA A 254 -0.01 1.12 9.99
N ARG A 255 -0.60 -0.03 10.33
CA ARG A 255 -0.40 -0.69 11.62
C ARG A 255 1.03 -1.21 11.82
N ASP A 256 1.65 -1.72 10.76
CA ASP A 256 3.02 -2.23 10.76
C ASP A 256 4.07 -1.12 10.53
N GLY A 257 3.68 0.15 10.57
CA GLY A 257 4.61 1.27 10.42
C GLY A 257 5.82 1.14 11.33
N GLU A 258 7.02 1.54 10.86
CA GLU A 258 8.27 1.36 11.59
C GLU A 258 8.19 1.89 13.02
N GLY A 259 8.30 0.97 13.99
CA GLY A 259 8.22 1.27 15.42
C GLY A 259 6.82 1.62 15.93
N ALA A 260 5.77 1.50 15.13
CA ALA A 260 4.40 1.81 15.51
C ALA A 260 3.85 0.85 16.57
N THR A 261 2.95 1.37 17.40
CA THR A 261 2.19 0.60 18.39
C THR A 261 0.67 0.75 18.21
N THR A 262 0.21 1.79 17.53
CA THR A 262 -1.22 2.13 17.41
C THR A 262 -1.54 2.54 15.97
N LEU A 263 -2.58 1.93 15.39
CA LEU A 263 -3.17 2.39 14.14
C LEU A 263 -3.93 3.70 14.38
N LEU A 264 -3.64 4.71 13.58
CA LEU A 264 -4.35 5.98 13.55
C LEU A 264 -5.21 6.05 12.29
N GLU A 265 -6.53 6.13 12.47
CA GLU A 265 -7.48 6.39 11.40
C GLU A 265 -8.06 7.79 11.55
N VAL A 266 -7.97 8.61 10.52
CA VAL A 266 -8.52 9.97 10.51
C VAL A 266 -9.57 10.09 9.43
N VAL A 267 -10.80 10.36 9.84
CA VAL A 267 -11.94 10.64 8.95
C VAL A 267 -12.21 12.13 8.99
N VAL A 268 -12.27 12.77 7.83
CA VAL A 268 -12.71 14.14 7.66
C VAL A 268 -13.93 14.14 6.75
N ASP A 269 -15.02 14.73 7.20
CA ASP A 269 -16.26 14.85 6.43
C ASP A 269 -16.81 16.29 6.37
N GLN A 270 -17.93 16.45 5.68
CA GLN A 270 -18.60 17.73 5.45
C GLN A 270 -17.64 18.81 4.88
N ALA A 271 -16.67 18.38 4.08
CA ALA A 271 -15.73 19.22 3.38
C ALA A 271 -16.33 19.78 2.07
N ALA A 272 -15.84 20.92 1.62
CA ALA A 272 -16.26 21.55 0.37
C ALA A 272 -15.79 20.77 -0.88
N SER A 273 -14.72 19.97 -0.76
CA SER A 273 -14.20 19.12 -1.82
C SER A 273 -13.48 17.89 -1.24
N ALA A 274 -13.33 16.86 -2.06
CA ALA A 274 -12.54 15.66 -1.69
C ALA A 274 -11.07 16.02 -1.43
N GLU A 275 -10.52 17.00 -2.15
CA GLU A 275 -9.16 17.48 -1.95
C GLU A 275 -9.01 18.15 -0.57
N GLN A 276 -9.96 18.99 -0.16
CA GLN A 276 -9.97 19.61 1.16
C GLN A 276 -10.04 18.55 2.27
N ALA A 277 -10.95 17.58 2.13
CA ALA A 277 -11.08 16.49 3.11
C ALA A 277 -9.76 15.72 3.26
N ARG A 278 -9.15 15.33 2.16
CA ARG A 278 -7.88 14.59 2.14
C ARG A 278 -6.72 15.42 2.71
N ARG A 279 -6.62 16.70 2.32
CA ARG A 279 -5.59 17.62 2.82
C ARG A 279 -5.66 17.78 4.33
N VAL A 280 -6.84 17.95 4.89
CA VAL A 280 -7.03 18.08 6.34
C VAL A 280 -6.73 16.76 7.05
N ALA A 281 -7.25 15.64 6.55
CA ALA A 281 -6.99 14.32 7.14
C ALA A 281 -5.48 14.00 7.15
N ARG A 282 -4.77 14.26 6.05
CA ARG A 282 -3.30 14.11 5.99
C ARG A 282 -2.58 15.03 6.97
N ALA A 283 -2.99 16.28 7.10
CA ALA A 283 -2.36 17.20 8.02
C ALA A 283 -2.47 16.74 9.49
N ILE A 284 -3.54 16.03 9.83
CA ILE A 284 -3.75 15.45 11.16
C ILE A 284 -2.87 14.21 11.33
N VAL A 285 -2.94 13.24 10.39
CA VAL A 285 -2.14 12.00 10.44
C VAL A 285 -0.64 12.30 10.47
N ASN A 286 -0.19 13.30 9.71
CA ASN A 286 1.22 13.68 9.57
C ASN A 286 1.75 14.57 10.69
N SER A 287 0.89 15.02 11.61
CA SER A 287 1.33 15.88 12.71
C SER A 287 2.12 15.08 13.77
N PRO A 288 3.43 15.35 13.96
CA PRO A 288 4.19 14.69 15.02
C PRO A 288 3.55 14.88 16.41
N LEU A 289 2.90 16.04 16.64
CA LEU A 289 2.20 16.31 17.90
C LEU A 289 0.96 15.45 18.07
N VAL A 290 0.20 15.17 16.99
CA VAL A 290 -0.94 14.25 17.05
C VAL A 290 -0.45 12.83 17.23
N LYS A 291 0.54 12.39 16.42
CA LYS A 291 1.09 11.02 16.48
C LYS A 291 1.66 10.69 17.86
N THR A 292 2.37 11.63 18.50
CA THR A 292 2.90 11.46 19.86
C THR A 292 1.82 11.54 20.95
N ALA A 293 0.72 12.28 20.74
CA ALA A 293 -0.41 12.24 21.65
C ALA A 293 -1.12 10.87 21.59
N VAL A 294 -1.27 10.29 20.39
CA VAL A 294 -1.80 8.93 20.22
C VAL A 294 -0.91 7.93 20.95
N HIS A 295 0.41 7.99 20.74
CA HIS A 295 1.37 7.11 21.43
C HIS A 295 1.29 7.20 22.97
N GLY A 296 1.21 8.42 23.48
CA GLY A 296 1.15 8.66 24.93
C GLY A 296 -0.24 8.50 25.54
N ALA A 297 -1.27 8.16 24.74
CA ALA A 297 -2.67 8.20 25.13
C ALA A 297 -3.05 9.55 25.81
N ASP A 298 -2.50 10.65 25.29
CA ASP A 298 -2.80 12.03 25.75
C ASP A 298 -4.04 12.54 25.04
N PRO A 299 -5.18 12.78 25.71
CA PRO A 299 -6.41 13.20 25.10
C PRO A 299 -6.39 14.68 24.65
N ASN A 300 -5.31 15.10 23.99
CA ASN A 300 -5.02 16.44 23.58
C ASN A 300 -5.64 16.79 22.22
N TRP A 301 -6.97 16.91 22.18
CA TRP A 301 -7.67 17.28 20.96
C TRP A 301 -7.24 18.64 20.38
N GLY A 302 -6.65 19.51 21.19
CA GLY A 302 -6.10 20.78 20.73
C GLY A 302 -5.03 20.63 19.65
N ARG A 303 -4.28 19.50 19.66
CA ARG A 303 -3.32 19.16 18.60
C ARG A 303 -4.01 18.84 17.27
N VAL A 304 -5.21 18.24 17.33
CA VAL A 304 -6.03 18.00 16.14
C VAL A 304 -6.56 19.33 15.60
N ALA A 305 -7.11 20.19 16.45
CA ALA A 305 -7.58 21.51 16.06
C ALA A 305 -6.44 22.36 15.43
N MET A 306 -5.26 22.32 15.99
CA MET A 306 -4.06 22.96 15.43
C MET A 306 -3.76 22.42 14.02
N ALA A 307 -3.83 21.10 13.80
CA ALA A 307 -3.55 20.49 12.51
C ALA A 307 -4.63 20.87 11.46
N VAL A 308 -5.90 20.95 11.85
CA VAL A 308 -6.99 21.49 11.01
C VAL A 308 -6.69 22.94 10.62
N GLY A 309 -6.40 23.81 11.59
CA GLY A 309 -6.13 25.23 11.35
C GLY A 309 -4.89 25.47 10.47
N LYS A 310 -3.85 24.61 10.58
CA LYS A 310 -2.68 24.65 9.70
C LYS A 310 -3.01 24.30 8.24
N ALA A 311 -3.99 23.42 8.04
CA ALA A 311 -4.36 22.89 6.72
C ALA A 311 -5.48 23.67 6.02
N THR A 312 -6.09 24.64 6.69
CA THR A 312 -7.22 25.44 6.18
C THR A 312 -6.99 26.93 6.44
N SER A 313 -7.78 27.78 5.77
CA SER A 313 -7.86 29.21 6.07
C SER A 313 -9.18 29.54 6.75
N ALA A 314 -9.28 30.76 7.35
CA ALA A 314 -10.51 31.22 7.97
C ALA A 314 -11.67 31.41 6.96
N ASP A 315 -11.35 31.59 5.68
CA ASP A 315 -12.36 31.68 4.61
C ASP A 315 -12.85 30.30 4.16
N GLU A 316 -12.08 29.24 4.42
CA GLU A 316 -12.44 27.87 4.07
C GLU A 316 -13.27 27.17 5.16
N VAL A 317 -12.97 27.44 6.43
CA VAL A 317 -13.56 26.72 7.58
C VAL A 317 -13.85 27.69 8.72
N ASP A 318 -15.11 27.71 9.18
CA ASP A 318 -15.47 28.38 10.43
C ASP A 318 -15.12 27.46 11.62
N GLN A 319 -14.14 27.86 12.42
CA GLN A 319 -13.71 27.08 13.58
C GLN A 319 -14.85 26.80 14.58
N ALA A 320 -15.86 27.68 14.68
CA ALA A 320 -16.98 27.51 15.61
C ALA A 320 -17.94 26.39 15.16
N ALA A 321 -17.93 26.05 13.87
CA ALA A 321 -18.76 25.01 13.29
C ALA A 321 -18.06 23.64 13.23
N VAL A 322 -16.74 23.60 13.39
CA VAL A 322 -15.97 22.34 13.38
C VAL A 322 -16.37 21.45 14.55
N MET A 323 -16.46 20.15 14.30
CA MET A 323 -16.64 19.14 15.32
C MET A 323 -15.49 18.15 15.29
N ILE A 324 -14.94 17.77 16.46
CA ILE A 324 -13.88 16.77 16.61
C ILE A 324 -14.35 15.68 17.56
N ARG A 325 -14.13 14.42 17.17
CA ARG A 325 -14.39 13.22 17.99
C ARG A 325 -13.17 12.32 18.00
N PHE A 326 -13.00 11.62 19.13
CA PHE A 326 -12.12 10.46 19.24
C PHE A 326 -13.00 9.23 19.48
N GLY A 327 -12.98 8.28 18.56
CA GLY A 327 -13.99 7.23 18.51
C GLY A 327 -15.39 7.81 18.42
N THR A 328 -16.23 7.53 19.42
CA THR A 328 -17.60 8.06 19.53
C THR A 328 -17.71 9.31 20.39
N GLN A 329 -16.66 9.66 21.14
CA GLN A 329 -16.69 10.80 22.07
C GLN A 329 -16.39 12.12 21.38
N GLU A 330 -17.35 13.05 21.45
CA GLU A 330 -17.14 14.42 21.00
C GLU A 330 -16.27 15.16 21.99
N VAL A 331 -15.19 15.80 21.48
CA VAL A 331 -14.21 16.54 22.28
C VAL A 331 -14.22 18.04 21.97
N TYR A 332 -14.77 18.44 20.83
CA TYR A 332 -14.97 19.82 20.43
C TYR A 332 -16.22 19.93 19.53
N PRO A 333 -17.13 20.90 19.75
CA PRO A 333 -17.10 21.97 20.73
C PRO A 333 -17.55 21.56 22.17
N ALA A 334 -17.68 20.26 22.43
CA ALA A 334 -18.03 19.77 23.77
C ALA A 334 -17.04 20.26 24.86
N ARG A 335 -17.54 20.39 26.07
CA ARG A 335 -16.69 20.63 27.26
C ARG A 335 -16.56 19.31 28.02
N LEU A 336 -15.33 18.83 28.09
CA LEU A 336 -15.00 17.59 28.80
C LEU A 336 -14.78 17.86 30.29
N ASP A 337 -15.27 16.95 31.13
CA ASP A 337 -14.89 16.89 32.53
C ASP A 337 -13.73 15.87 32.77
N ASP A 338 -13.30 15.72 34.02
CA ASP A 338 -12.17 14.83 34.34
C ASP A 338 -12.50 13.36 34.04
N GLY A 339 -13.76 12.94 34.21
CA GLY A 339 -14.21 11.57 33.89
C GLY A 339 -14.20 11.29 32.38
N ASP A 340 -14.61 12.29 31.59
CA ASP A 340 -14.51 12.22 30.11
C ASP A 340 -13.06 12.09 29.66
N LEU A 341 -12.15 12.84 30.24
CA LEU A 341 -10.71 12.78 29.92
C LEU A 341 -10.11 11.41 30.28
N GLU A 342 -10.50 10.82 31.42
CA GLU A 342 -10.06 9.47 31.80
C GLU A 342 -10.58 8.41 30.82
N ALA A 343 -11.86 8.49 30.44
CA ALA A 343 -12.47 7.58 29.47
C ALA A 343 -11.79 7.70 28.09
N LEU A 344 -11.49 8.93 27.67
CA LEU A 344 -10.81 9.20 26.42
C LEU A 344 -9.36 8.66 26.42
N ALA A 345 -8.62 8.88 27.51
CA ALA A 345 -7.28 8.31 27.68
C ALA A 345 -7.31 6.77 27.68
N ALA A 346 -8.35 6.16 28.26
CA ALA A 346 -8.54 4.71 28.20
C ALA A 346 -8.80 4.21 26.77
N TYR A 347 -9.64 4.91 26.01
CA TYR A 347 -9.87 4.63 24.58
C TYR A 347 -8.57 4.75 23.77
N MET A 348 -7.77 5.79 23.98
CA MET A 348 -6.53 6.02 23.23
C MET A 348 -5.42 4.99 23.55
N ARG A 349 -5.60 4.13 24.57
CA ARG A 349 -4.71 2.98 24.84
C ARG A 349 -5.06 1.72 24.07
N THR A 350 -6.10 1.76 23.25
CA THR A 350 -6.42 0.64 22.36
C THR A 350 -5.48 0.60 21.16
N ASP A 351 -5.44 -0.53 20.47
CA ASP A 351 -4.59 -0.71 19.29
C ASP A 351 -5.02 0.15 18.08
N ASP A 352 -6.26 0.67 18.12
CA ASP A 352 -6.88 1.45 17.04
C ASP A 352 -7.48 2.74 17.60
N VAL A 353 -7.01 3.88 17.08
CA VAL A 353 -7.53 5.21 17.41
C VAL A 353 -8.14 5.85 16.19
N LEU A 354 -9.45 6.11 16.23
CA LEU A 354 -10.19 6.88 15.24
C LEU A 354 -10.31 8.33 15.69
N ILE A 355 -9.88 9.25 14.84
CA ILE A 355 -10.15 10.69 14.95
C ILE A 355 -11.10 11.08 13.83
N HIS A 356 -12.26 11.64 14.18
CA HIS A 356 -13.26 12.13 13.22
C HIS A 356 -13.40 13.63 13.32
N VAL A 357 -13.29 14.33 12.18
CA VAL A 357 -13.42 15.77 12.09
C VAL A 357 -14.49 16.12 11.06
N SER A 358 -15.56 16.81 11.50
CA SER A 358 -16.55 17.40 10.60
C SER A 358 -16.22 18.88 10.38
N LEU A 359 -15.99 19.30 9.14
CA LEU A 359 -15.60 20.67 8.80
C LEU A 359 -16.78 21.63 8.69
N ALA A 360 -17.99 21.10 8.54
CA ALA A 360 -19.25 21.86 8.43
C ALA A 360 -19.24 22.98 7.36
N THR A 361 -18.56 22.76 6.24
CA THR A 361 -18.46 23.75 5.15
C THR A 361 -19.70 23.83 4.27
N GLY A 362 -20.73 23.02 4.56
CA GLY A 362 -21.91 22.84 3.70
C GLY A 362 -21.70 21.85 2.54
N GLY A 363 -20.51 21.33 2.35
CA GLY A 363 -20.22 20.25 1.40
C GLY A 363 -20.52 18.86 1.96
N THR A 364 -20.47 17.85 1.10
CA THR A 364 -20.74 16.44 1.45
C THR A 364 -19.54 15.55 1.24
N PHE A 365 -18.38 16.11 0.90
CA PHE A 365 -17.19 15.34 0.63
C PHE A 365 -16.55 14.84 1.92
N ALA A 366 -15.97 13.63 1.82
CA ALA A 366 -15.25 13.00 2.91
C ALA A 366 -13.98 12.31 2.41
N ALA A 367 -13.03 12.11 3.31
CA ALA A 367 -11.85 11.29 3.09
C ALA A 367 -11.42 10.62 4.40
N THR A 368 -10.88 9.42 4.26
CA THR A 368 -10.20 8.71 5.35
C THR A 368 -8.72 8.61 5.01
N VAL A 369 -7.85 8.88 5.99
CA VAL A 369 -6.41 8.69 5.88
C VAL A 369 -5.95 7.86 7.07
N TRP A 370 -5.14 6.84 6.79
CA TRP A 370 -4.59 5.93 7.78
C TRP A 370 -3.11 6.22 8.03
N GLY A 371 -2.68 6.04 9.25
CA GLY A 371 -1.30 6.14 9.66
C GLY A 371 -1.09 5.42 10.98
N CYS A 372 -0.02 5.78 11.67
CA CYS A 372 0.31 5.21 12.97
C CYS A 372 0.79 6.28 13.94
N ASP A 373 0.94 5.92 15.20
CA ASP A 373 1.59 6.75 16.21
C ASP A 373 3.08 7.00 15.87
N LEU A 374 3.74 7.86 16.63
CA LEU A 374 5.18 8.12 16.53
C LEU A 374 5.85 7.78 17.85
N THR A 375 6.72 6.77 17.81
CA THR A 375 7.46 6.25 18.96
C THR A 375 8.95 6.54 18.86
N ASP A 376 9.72 6.30 19.92
CA ASP A 376 11.18 6.28 19.88
C ASP A 376 11.72 5.10 19.02
N GLY A 377 10.92 4.06 18.83
CA GLY A 377 11.21 2.93 17.94
C GLY A 377 11.47 3.35 16.50
N TYR A 378 10.68 4.29 15.95
CA TYR A 378 10.92 4.85 14.63
C TYR A 378 12.31 5.45 14.49
N VAL A 379 12.70 6.27 15.45
CA VAL A 379 14.03 6.92 15.43
C VAL A 379 15.15 5.89 15.52
N ARG A 380 15.02 4.88 16.38
CA ARG A 380 16.03 3.82 16.53
C ARG A 380 16.20 3.01 15.27
N ILE A 381 15.09 2.56 14.67
CA ILE A 381 15.13 1.76 13.43
C ILE A 381 15.85 2.54 12.32
N ASN A 382 15.47 3.81 12.12
CA ASN A 382 16.01 4.60 11.02
C ASN A 382 17.42 5.16 11.27
N ALA A 383 17.85 5.26 12.53
CA ALA A 383 19.23 5.66 12.88
C ALA A 383 20.23 4.51 12.70
N ASP A 384 19.81 3.28 12.94
CA ASP A 384 20.70 2.10 12.98
C ASP A 384 20.70 1.28 11.69
N TYR A 385 19.76 1.54 10.76
CA TYR A 385 19.58 0.77 9.53
C TYR A 385 19.75 1.63 8.27
N THR A 386 20.57 1.14 7.32
CA THR A 386 20.71 1.76 5.99
C THR A 386 19.74 1.08 5.03
N THR A 387 18.72 1.80 4.63
CA THR A 387 17.75 1.38 3.61
C THR A 387 18.13 1.89 2.22
#